data_4b0502966d0cac8372e9bb6953bbb7c8
#
_entry.id   4b0502966d0cac8372e9bb6953bbb7c8
#
_cell.length_a   1.000
_cell.length_b   1.000
_cell.length_c   1.000
_cell.angle_alpha   90.00
_cell.angle_beta   90.00
_cell.angle_gamma   90.00
#
_symmetry.space_group_name_H-M   'P 1'
#
loop_
_entity.id
_entity.type
_entity.pdbx_description
1 polymer ?
#
loop_
_entity_poly.entity_id
_entity_poly.type
_entity_poly.pdbx_seq_one_letter_code
_entity_poly.pdbx_strand_id
1 'polypeptide(L)'
;VNVRPLSRFVGQKQADETRAGLADGSVDIVIGTHALLAKRVRFKTLGLLIVDEEQRFGVGHKERLKELRSDIHVLTLSATPIPRTLQMSLTGVRDLSMIGTPPVDRLAIRTYVSEFDAITLREALLREHYRGGQSFFVVPRIEDLPEIETFLRDQVPEVSFVVAHGQMAAGELDDRMNAFYDGKFDVLLATTIIESGIDIPTANTMIIHRADMFGLAQLYQIRGRVGRAKTRAYAYLTTRPRQKLAPAAQKRLRVLGSLDSLGAGFTIASQDL
;
A
#
# COMPACT_ATOMS: atom_id res chain seq x y z
N VAL A 1 12.83 -14.78 22.64
CA VAL A 1 13.06 -14.41 21.23
C VAL A 1 13.33 -12.91 21.18
N ASN A 2 14.52 -12.54 20.69
CA ASN A 2 14.95 -11.14 20.56
C ASN A 2 14.61 -10.63 19.14
N VAL A 3 13.59 -9.76 19.05
CA VAL A 3 13.12 -9.18 17.81
C VAL A 3 13.59 -7.73 17.72
N ARG A 4 14.23 -7.35 16.61
CA ARG A 4 14.76 -5.99 16.39
C ARG A 4 14.31 -5.38 15.07
N PRO A 5 14.01 -4.08 15.01
CA PRO A 5 13.75 -3.38 13.76
C PRO A 5 15.07 -2.93 13.10
N LEU A 6 15.08 -2.87 11.76
CA LEU A 6 16.14 -2.20 11.00
C LEU A 6 15.58 -1.51 9.75
N SER A 7 15.43 -0.21 9.83
CA SER A 7 14.95 0.63 8.73
C SER A 7 15.62 2.01 8.80
N ARG A 8 15.30 2.88 7.85
CA ARG A 8 15.76 4.28 7.85
C ARG A 8 15.20 5.11 9.02
N PHE A 9 14.12 4.65 9.65
CA PHE A 9 13.45 5.31 10.78
C PHE A 9 14.04 4.91 12.13
N VAL A 10 14.91 3.91 12.16
CA VAL A 10 15.59 3.49 13.38
C VAL A 10 16.79 4.38 13.62
N GLY A 11 16.91 4.94 14.81
CA GLY A 11 18.05 5.79 15.19
C GLY A 11 19.39 5.05 15.00
N GLN A 12 20.44 5.81 14.67
CA GLN A 12 21.74 5.24 14.29
C GLN A 12 22.29 4.26 15.34
N LYS A 13 22.24 4.64 16.64
CA LYS A 13 22.71 3.79 17.74
C LYS A 13 21.98 2.43 17.76
N GLN A 14 20.66 2.44 17.71
CA GLN A 14 19.85 1.22 17.72
C GLN A 14 20.08 0.38 16.45
N ALA A 15 20.27 1.03 15.30
CA ALA A 15 20.58 0.35 14.06
C ALA A 15 21.95 -0.37 14.11
N ASP A 16 22.95 0.24 14.76
CA ASP A 16 24.28 -0.35 14.94
C ASP A 16 24.25 -1.50 15.95
N GLU A 17 23.51 -1.36 17.05
CA GLU A 17 23.24 -2.43 18.01
C GLU A 17 22.55 -3.62 17.34
N THR A 18 21.54 -3.37 16.51
CA THR A 18 20.84 -4.41 15.74
C THR A 18 21.80 -5.13 14.77
N ARG A 19 22.66 -4.40 14.05
CA ARG A 19 23.66 -5.00 13.14
C ARG A 19 24.67 -5.86 13.89
N ALA A 20 25.16 -5.38 15.04
CA ALA A 20 26.06 -6.15 15.89
C ALA A 20 25.41 -7.45 16.38
N GLY A 21 24.16 -7.36 16.87
CA GLY A 21 23.41 -8.52 17.32
C GLY A 21 23.04 -9.54 16.23
N LEU A 22 22.90 -9.09 14.97
CA LEU A 22 22.77 -10.02 13.83
C LEU A 22 24.08 -10.74 13.53
N ALA A 23 25.21 -10.05 13.66
CA ALA A 23 26.53 -10.61 13.39
C ALA A 23 27.01 -11.57 14.49
N ASP A 24 26.66 -11.34 15.75
CA ASP A 24 27.01 -12.21 16.89
C ASP A 24 25.96 -13.29 17.17
N GLY A 25 24.75 -13.16 16.61
CA GLY A 25 23.63 -14.11 16.76
C GLY A 25 22.79 -13.89 18.01
N SER A 26 22.89 -12.75 18.68
CA SER A 26 22.04 -12.38 19.82
C SER A 26 20.66 -11.88 19.42
N VAL A 27 20.45 -11.53 18.14
CA VAL A 27 19.17 -11.17 17.55
C VAL A 27 18.61 -12.39 16.79
N ASP A 28 17.43 -12.84 17.20
CA ASP A 28 16.76 -14.01 16.62
C ASP A 28 15.95 -13.65 15.37
N ILE A 29 15.24 -12.50 15.40
CA ILE A 29 14.40 -12.02 14.29
C ILE A 29 14.69 -10.55 14.05
N VAL A 30 14.91 -10.20 12.79
CA VAL A 30 14.99 -8.79 12.37
C VAL A 30 13.86 -8.48 11.38
N ILE A 31 13.16 -7.38 11.61
CA ILE A 31 12.11 -6.88 10.72
C ILE A 31 12.57 -5.54 10.16
N GLY A 32 12.53 -5.39 8.85
CA GLY A 32 13.01 -4.15 8.27
C GLY A 32 12.67 -3.99 6.79
N THR A 33 13.16 -2.90 6.24
CA THR A 33 13.02 -2.57 4.83
C THR A 33 14.23 -3.11 4.03
N HIS A 34 14.39 -2.66 2.78
CA HIS A 34 15.58 -2.93 1.97
C HIS A 34 16.91 -2.58 2.68
N ALA A 35 16.88 -1.85 3.80
CA ALA A 35 18.06 -1.60 4.64
C ALA A 35 18.73 -2.91 5.13
N LEU A 36 17.95 -4.00 5.25
CA LEU A 36 18.45 -5.33 5.59
C LEU A 36 19.34 -5.96 4.50
N LEU A 37 19.20 -5.51 3.25
CA LEU A 37 19.96 -6.00 2.10
C LEU A 37 21.29 -5.25 1.90
N ALA A 38 21.60 -4.26 2.74
CA ALA A 38 22.85 -3.52 2.65
C ALA A 38 24.05 -4.43 2.94
N LYS A 39 25.15 -4.28 2.21
CA LYS A 39 26.38 -5.08 2.35
C LYS A 39 26.97 -5.10 3.77
N ARG A 40 26.70 -4.05 4.56
CA ARG A 40 27.13 -3.92 5.95
C ARG A 40 26.33 -4.77 6.94
N VAL A 41 25.19 -5.35 6.52
CA VAL A 41 24.39 -6.26 7.35
C VAL A 41 24.94 -7.67 7.17
N ARG A 42 25.38 -8.27 8.25
CA ARG A 42 25.90 -9.65 8.29
C ARG A 42 25.03 -10.47 9.24
N PHE A 43 24.68 -11.67 8.82
CA PHE A 43 23.95 -12.64 9.62
C PHE A 43 24.91 -13.76 10.03
N LYS A 44 24.97 -14.08 11.33
CA LYS A 44 25.77 -15.21 11.81
C LYS A 44 25.22 -16.53 11.27
N THR A 45 23.90 -16.70 11.38
CA THR A 45 23.20 -17.88 10.88
C THR A 45 21.82 -17.45 10.41
N LEU A 46 21.60 -17.41 9.11
CA LEU A 46 20.31 -17.07 8.51
C LEU A 46 19.64 -18.38 8.07
N GLY A 47 18.50 -18.73 8.66
CA GLY A 47 17.75 -19.93 8.31
C GLY A 47 16.50 -19.69 7.48
N LEU A 48 15.86 -18.54 7.70
CA LEU A 48 14.62 -18.17 7.00
C LEU A 48 14.64 -16.71 6.55
N LEU A 49 14.30 -16.49 5.29
CA LEU A 49 14.11 -15.18 4.70
C LEU A 49 12.64 -15.02 4.25
N ILE A 50 11.95 -14.04 4.80
CA ILE A 50 10.60 -13.68 4.38
C ILE A 50 10.65 -12.36 3.61
N VAL A 51 10.13 -12.36 2.39
CA VAL A 51 10.11 -11.18 1.49
C VAL A 51 8.68 -10.85 1.13
N ASP A 52 8.23 -9.67 1.53
CA ASP A 52 6.94 -9.15 1.13
C ASP A 52 7.08 -8.26 -0.10
N GLU A 53 6.16 -8.42 -1.09
CA GLU A 53 6.10 -7.63 -2.32
C GLU A 53 7.45 -7.57 -3.09
N GLU A 54 8.07 -8.73 -3.34
CA GLU A 54 9.38 -8.86 -4.02
C GLU A 54 9.48 -8.07 -5.32
N GLN A 55 8.37 -7.88 -6.03
CA GLN A 55 8.32 -7.14 -7.30
C GLN A 55 8.72 -5.66 -7.15
N ARG A 56 8.66 -5.11 -5.94
CA ARG A 56 9.03 -3.72 -5.64
C ARG A 56 10.53 -3.51 -5.47
N PHE A 57 11.32 -4.58 -5.38
CA PHE A 57 12.78 -4.47 -5.25
C PHE A 57 13.44 -4.16 -6.59
N GLY A 58 14.37 -3.20 -6.56
CA GLY A 58 15.25 -2.89 -7.70
C GLY A 58 16.25 -4.03 -7.98
N VAL A 59 16.92 -3.95 -9.14
CA VAL A 59 17.85 -4.99 -9.63
C VAL A 59 18.91 -5.36 -8.61
N GLY A 60 19.60 -4.38 -8.00
CA GLY A 60 20.67 -4.66 -7.02
C GLY A 60 20.15 -5.35 -5.74
N HIS A 61 18.93 -5.04 -5.29
CA HIS A 61 18.32 -5.73 -4.17
C HIS A 61 17.96 -7.17 -4.53
N LYS A 62 17.48 -7.42 -5.75
CA LYS A 62 17.18 -8.78 -6.25
C LYS A 62 18.43 -9.65 -6.37
N GLU A 63 19.54 -9.06 -6.78
CA GLU A 63 20.84 -9.77 -6.82
C GLU A 63 21.28 -10.16 -5.41
N ARG A 64 21.21 -9.23 -4.46
CA ARG A 64 21.53 -9.54 -3.05
C ARG A 64 20.60 -10.59 -2.44
N LEU A 65 19.32 -10.57 -2.77
CA LEU A 65 18.37 -11.62 -2.38
C LEU A 65 18.75 -12.98 -2.97
N LYS A 66 19.24 -13.04 -4.20
CA LYS A 66 19.72 -14.27 -4.82
C LYS A 66 20.94 -14.84 -4.08
N GLU A 67 21.90 -13.99 -3.70
CA GLU A 67 23.07 -14.39 -2.92
C GLU A 67 22.69 -15.01 -1.57
N LEU A 68 21.68 -14.43 -0.90
CA LEU A 68 21.21 -14.93 0.40
C LEU A 68 20.39 -16.23 0.29
N ARG A 69 19.84 -16.55 -0.90
CA ARG A 69 18.92 -17.68 -1.11
C ARG A 69 19.61 -19.04 -1.27
N SER A 70 20.92 -19.09 -1.44
CA SER A 70 21.60 -20.32 -1.82
C SER A 70 21.44 -21.47 -0.82
N ASP A 71 21.34 -21.17 0.49
CA ASP A 71 21.36 -22.17 1.56
C ASP A 71 20.30 -21.96 2.64
N ILE A 72 19.23 -21.21 2.36
CA ILE A 72 18.20 -20.86 3.35
C ILE A 72 16.79 -21.10 2.82
N HIS A 73 15.84 -21.27 3.73
CA HIS A 73 14.42 -21.26 3.37
C HIS A 73 13.97 -19.85 2.99
N VAL A 74 13.21 -19.73 1.89
CA VAL A 74 12.71 -18.45 1.41
C VAL A 74 11.20 -18.50 1.22
N LEU A 75 10.49 -17.61 1.91
CA LEU A 75 9.07 -17.38 1.74
C LEU A 75 8.86 -16.00 1.09
N THR A 76 8.22 -16.00 -0.06
CA THR A 76 7.85 -14.75 -0.75
C THR A 76 6.34 -14.54 -0.67
N LEU A 77 5.92 -13.37 -0.23
CA LEU A 77 4.52 -12.97 -0.12
C LEU A 77 4.18 -11.97 -1.23
N SER A 78 2.97 -12.04 -1.74
CA SER A 78 2.43 -11.01 -2.65
C SER A 78 0.91 -10.98 -2.57
N ALA A 79 0.34 -9.78 -2.53
CA ALA A 79 -1.10 -9.57 -2.63
C ALA A 79 -1.59 -9.65 -4.09
N THR A 80 -0.71 -9.36 -5.05
CA THR A 80 -0.99 -9.39 -6.48
C THR A 80 0.17 -10.10 -7.18
N PRO A 81 0.11 -11.45 -7.32
CA PRO A 81 1.18 -12.18 -7.99
C PRO A 81 1.30 -11.69 -9.44
N ILE A 82 2.52 -11.34 -9.83
CA ILE A 82 2.81 -10.98 -11.22
C ILE A 82 2.69 -12.22 -12.12
N PRO A 83 2.32 -12.07 -13.40
CA PRO A 83 2.19 -13.17 -14.36
C PRO A 83 3.41 -14.10 -14.39
N ARG A 84 4.61 -13.55 -14.29
CA ARG A 84 5.87 -14.35 -14.25
C ARG A 84 5.94 -15.27 -13.03
N THR A 85 5.51 -14.82 -11.86
CA THR A 85 5.49 -15.65 -10.63
C THR A 85 4.48 -16.78 -10.78
N LEU A 86 3.31 -16.51 -11.34
CA LEU A 86 2.32 -17.52 -11.67
C LEU A 86 2.85 -18.53 -12.69
N GLN A 87 3.51 -18.08 -13.75
CA GLN A 87 4.12 -18.94 -14.75
C GLN A 87 5.19 -19.86 -14.15
N MET A 88 6.04 -19.33 -13.25
CA MET A 88 7.06 -20.14 -12.56
C MET A 88 6.44 -21.19 -11.64
N SER A 89 5.29 -20.92 -11.04
CA SER A 89 4.55 -21.91 -10.22
C SER A 89 3.92 -22.99 -11.09
N LEU A 90 3.29 -22.60 -12.19
CA LEU A 90 2.68 -23.53 -13.15
C LEU A 90 3.71 -24.47 -13.81
N THR A 91 4.96 -24.04 -13.94
CA THR A 91 6.08 -24.84 -14.46
C THR A 91 6.79 -25.66 -13.38
N GLY A 92 6.30 -25.66 -12.13
CA GLY A 92 6.91 -26.42 -11.03
C GLY A 92 8.24 -25.87 -10.50
N VAL A 93 8.63 -24.66 -10.92
CA VAL A 93 9.87 -24.02 -10.47
C VAL A 93 9.74 -23.44 -9.05
N ARG A 94 8.51 -23.14 -8.61
CA ARG A 94 8.20 -22.65 -7.26
C ARG A 94 6.89 -23.25 -6.76
N ASP A 95 6.87 -23.66 -5.51
CA ASP A 95 5.63 -24.00 -4.81
C ASP A 95 4.81 -22.73 -4.56
N LEU A 96 3.50 -22.82 -4.78
CA LEU A 96 2.55 -21.73 -4.56
C LEU A 96 1.48 -22.18 -3.56
N SER A 97 1.34 -21.41 -2.49
CA SER A 97 0.22 -21.54 -1.55
C SER A 97 -0.66 -20.30 -1.66
N MET A 98 -1.97 -20.49 -1.77
CA MET A 98 -2.94 -19.39 -1.86
C MET A 98 -3.75 -19.30 -0.56
N ILE A 99 -3.70 -18.13 0.09
CA ILE A 99 -4.52 -17.80 1.25
C ILE A 99 -5.76 -17.07 0.71
N GLY A 100 -6.84 -17.80 0.46
CA GLY A 100 -8.07 -17.27 -0.16
C GLY A 100 -9.18 -16.92 0.84
N THR A 101 -9.06 -17.36 2.11
CA THR A 101 -10.08 -17.12 3.13
C THR A 101 -9.82 -15.79 3.84
N PRO A 102 -10.72 -14.79 3.71
CA PRO A 102 -10.58 -13.54 4.44
C PRO A 102 -10.82 -13.74 5.95
N PRO A 103 -10.28 -12.87 6.82
CA PRO A 103 -10.63 -12.87 8.24
C PRO A 103 -12.15 -12.69 8.42
N VAL A 104 -12.73 -13.42 9.38
CA VAL A 104 -14.17 -13.49 9.62
C VAL A 104 -14.82 -12.11 9.86
N ASP A 105 -14.09 -11.21 10.52
CA ASP A 105 -14.59 -9.87 10.90
C ASP A 105 -14.34 -8.79 9.83
N ARG A 106 -13.74 -9.15 8.69
CA ARG A 106 -13.40 -8.17 7.65
C ARG A 106 -14.57 -7.95 6.70
N LEU A 107 -15.13 -6.74 6.72
CA LEU A 107 -16.20 -6.36 5.81
C LEU A 107 -15.65 -6.03 4.41
N ALA A 108 -16.39 -6.43 3.39
CA ALA A 108 -16.07 -6.05 2.01
C ALA A 108 -16.08 -4.52 1.83
N ILE A 109 -15.12 -4.01 1.05
CA ILE A 109 -15.02 -2.57 0.73
C ILE A 109 -16.06 -2.25 -0.33
N ARG A 110 -17.03 -1.37 -0.03
CA ARG A 110 -17.96 -0.88 -1.04
C ARG A 110 -17.23 0.04 -2.02
N THR A 111 -17.22 -0.36 -3.28
CA THR A 111 -16.48 0.36 -4.32
C THR A 111 -17.45 1.01 -5.31
N TYR A 112 -17.28 2.32 -5.51
CA TYR A 112 -18.04 3.13 -6.45
C TYR A 112 -17.11 3.64 -7.55
N VAL A 113 -17.58 3.58 -8.79
CA VAL A 113 -16.89 4.13 -9.95
C VAL A 113 -17.82 5.17 -10.57
N SER A 114 -17.38 6.43 -10.61
CA SER A 114 -18.18 7.55 -11.13
C SER A 114 -17.30 8.64 -11.71
N GLU A 115 -17.90 9.59 -12.37
CA GLU A 115 -17.25 10.87 -12.62
C GLU A 115 -17.01 11.62 -11.30
N PHE A 116 -16.02 12.52 -11.29
CA PHE A 116 -15.78 13.41 -10.14
C PHE A 116 -17.02 14.27 -9.92
N ASP A 117 -17.65 14.08 -8.77
CA ASP A 117 -18.77 14.88 -8.30
C ASP A 117 -18.48 15.43 -6.92
N ALA A 118 -18.33 16.74 -6.84
CA ALA A 118 -17.92 17.44 -5.62
C ALA A 118 -18.89 17.21 -4.46
N ILE A 119 -20.20 17.13 -4.73
CA ILE A 119 -21.23 16.93 -3.70
C ILE A 119 -21.09 15.53 -3.10
N THR A 120 -21.03 14.50 -3.93
CA THR A 120 -20.87 13.11 -3.48
C THR A 120 -19.58 12.91 -2.68
N LEU A 121 -18.47 13.50 -3.12
CA LEU A 121 -17.19 13.37 -2.44
C LEU A 121 -17.16 14.13 -1.11
N ARG A 122 -17.76 15.32 -1.07
CA ARG A 122 -17.97 16.07 0.19
C ARG A 122 -18.76 15.23 1.19
N GLU A 123 -19.89 14.68 0.79
CA GLU A 123 -20.71 13.82 1.66
C GLU A 123 -19.93 12.58 2.16
N ALA A 124 -19.11 11.96 1.29
CA ALA A 124 -18.28 10.83 1.65
C ALA A 124 -17.24 11.19 2.73
N LEU A 125 -16.56 12.33 2.59
CA LEU A 125 -15.57 12.83 3.54
C LEU A 125 -16.21 13.21 4.88
N LEU A 126 -17.32 13.94 4.85
CA LEU A 126 -18.05 14.33 6.06
C LEU A 126 -18.61 13.13 6.82
N ARG A 127 -19.15 12.14 6.10
CA ARG A 127 -19.61 10.90 6.73
C ARG A 127 -18.48 10.19 7.47
N GLU A 128 -17.26 10.15 6.91
CA GLU A 128 -16.11 9.56 7.56
C GLU A 128 -15.68 10.38 8.78
N HIS A 129 -15.58 11.69 8.63
CA HIS A 129 -15.25 12.62 9.71
C HIS A 129 -16.22 12.50 10.91
N TYR A 130 -17.53 12.56 10.67
CA TYR A 130 -18.53 12.51 11.74
C TYR A 130 -18.63 11.16 12.45
N ARG A 131 -18.15 10.08 11.84
CA ARG A 131 -18.02 8.79 12.52
C ARG A 131 -16.67 8.58 13.22
N GLY A 132 -15.82 9.61 13.25
CA GLY A 132 -14.51 9.60 13.89
C GLY A 132 -13.44 8.83 13.12
N GLY A 133 -13.66 8.59 11.83
CA GLY A 133 -12.68 7.94 10.95
C GLY A 133 -11.86 8.93 10.14
N GLN A 134 -10.92 8.38 9.38
CA GLN A 134 -10.03 9.14 8.50
C GLN A 134 -10.19 8.71 7.04
N SER A 135 -9.75 9.56 6.12
CA SER A 135 -9.87 9.33 4.68
C SER A 135 -8.53 9.46 3.98
N PHE A 136 -8.32 8.63 2.97
CA PHE A 136 -7.27 8.84 1.97
C PHE A 136 -7.87 9.51 0.73
N PHE A 137 -7.20 10.51 0.22
CA PHE A 137 -7.48 11.11 -1.08
C PHE A 137 -6.23 10.97 -1.96
N VAL A 138 -6.30 10.13 -2.98
CA VAL A 138 -5.14 9.76 -3.82
C VAL A 138 -5.26 10.40 -5.18
N VAL A 139 -4.19 11.03 -5.61
CA VAL A 139 -4.06 11.59 -6.97
C VAL A 139 -2.92 10.92 -7.72
N PRO A 140 -3.00 10.79 -9.08
CA PRO A 140 -1.97 10.12 -9.85
C PRO A 140 -0.64 10.90 -9.91
N ARG A 141 -0.70 12.22 -9.85
CA ARG A 141 0.47 13.10 -10.03
C ARG A 141 0.49 14.22 -9.01
N ILE A 142 1.68 14.75 -8.74
CA ILE A 142 1.86 15.94 -7.89
C ILE A 142 1.13 17.16 -8.47
N GLU A 143 1.07 17.27 -9.79
CA GLU A 143 0.37 18.34 -10.51
C GLU A 143 -1.15 18.36 -10.26
N ASP A 144 -1.73 17.24 -9.85
CA ASP A 144 -3.16 17.12 -9.55
C ASP A 144 -3.49 17.53 -8.09
N LEU A 145 -2.46 17.68 -7.21
CA LEU A 145 -2.66 18.06 -5.79
C LEU A 145 -3.34 19.42 -5.62
N PRO A 146 -2.92 20.52 -6.29
CA PRO A 146 -3.51 21.83 -6.05
C PRO A 146 -5.03 21.91 -6.35
N GLU A 147 -5.50 21.15 -7.34
CA GLU A 147 -6.94 21.07 -7.67
C GLU A 147 -7.72 20.50 -6.47
N ILE A 148 -7.21 19.42 -5.89
CA ILE A 148 -7.88 18.75 -4.77
C ILE A 148 -7.70 19.51 -3.45
N GLU A 149 -6.56 20.17 -3.24
CA GLU A 149 -6.38 21.07 -2.10
C GLU A 149 -7.42 22.20 -2.10
N THR A 150 -7.64 22.81 -3.28
CA THR A 150 -8.67 23.85 -3.46
C THR A 150 -10.06 23.28 -3.17
N PHE A 151 -10.39 22.12 -3.71
CA PHE A 151 -11.66 21.43 -3.41
C PHE A 151 -11.84 21.20 -1.90
N LEU A 152 -10.84 20.65 -1.21
CA LEU A 152 -10.92 20.39 0.21
C LEU A 152 -11.07 21.67 1.03
N ARG A 153 -10.28 22.70 0.71
CA ARG A 153 -10.31 23.98 1.43
C ARG A 153 -11.62 24.75 1.25
N ASP A 154 -12.13 24.79 0.02
CA ASP A 154 -13.26 25.66 -0.33
C ASP A 154 -14.61 24.96 -0.18
N GLN A 155 -14.66 23.65 -0.40
CA GLN A 155 -15.92 22.91 -0.42
C GLN A 155 -16.08 21.93 0.74
N VAL A 156 -15.02 21.60 1.49
CA VAL A 156 -15.07 20.69 2.64
C VAL A 156 -14.29 21.29 3.83
N PRO A 157 -14.54 22.53 4.23
CA PRO A 157 -13.76 23.22 5.26
C PRO A 157 -13.87 22.58 6.65
N GLU A 158 -14.83 21.67 6.85
CA GLU A 158 -15.03 20.96 8.12
C GLU A 158 -13.97 19.90 8.38
N VAL A 159 -13.25 19.44 7.36
CA VAL A 159 -12.20 18.42 7.51
C VAL A 159 -10.81 19.07 7.45
N SER A 160 -9.96 18.64 8.36
CA SER A 160 -8.54 18.96 8.31
C SER A 160 -7.81 18.01 7.37
N PHE A 161 -6.84 18.51 6.59
CA PHE A 161 -6.08 17.66 5.69
C PHE A 161 -4.58 17.95 5.72
N VAL A 162 -3.80 16.93 5.38
CA VAL A 162 -2.36 17.02 5.18
C VAL A 162 -1.97 16.46 3.82
N VAL A 163 -1.02 17.13 3.15
CA VAL A 163 -0.52 16.72 1.84
C VAL A 163 0.78 15.93 1.99
N ALA A 164 0.92 14.81 1.26
CA ALA A 164 2.12 14.01 1.25
C ALA A 164 2.46 13.46 -0.15
N HIS A 165 3.70 13.62 -0.59
CA HIS A 165 4.16 13.11 -1.89
C HIS A 165 5.66 12.75 -1.88
N GLY A 166 6.08 11.92 -2.82
CA GLY A 166 7.41 11.34 -2.85
C GLY A 166 8.58 12.30 -3.15
N GLN A 167 8.31 13.56 -3.53
CA GLN A 167 9.33 14.59 -3.74
C GLN A 167 9.64 15.41 -2.47
N MET A 168 8.90 15.20 -1.39
CA MET A 168 9.19 15.82 -0.10
C MET A 168 10.48 15.28 0.49
N ALA A 169 11.16 16.09 1.32
CA ALA A 169 12.25 15.61 2.15
C ALA A 169 11.76 14.46 3.05
N ALA A 170 12.59 13.44 3.24
CA ALA A 170 12.18 12.23 3.96
C ALA A 170 11.66 12.54 5.38
N GLY A 171 12.31 13.44 6.11
CA GLY A 171 11.87 13.85 7.45
C GLY A 171 10.51 14.54 7.45
N GLU A 172 10.28 15.45 6.50
CA GLU A 172 8.99 16.13 6.36
C GLU A 172 7.87 15.15 6.00
N LEU A 173 8.14 14.21 5.10
CA LEU A 173 7.17 13.18 4.74
C LEU A 173 6.81 12.33 5.97
N ASP A 174 7.81 11.93 6.74
CA ASP A 174 7.63 11.12 7.95
C ASP A 174 6.82 11.87 9.02
N ASP A 175 7.11 13.15 9.24
CA ASP A 175 6.38 14.00 10.20
C ASP A 175 4.89 14.12 9.81
N ARG A 176 4.60 14.34 8.53
CA ARG A 176 3.23 14.43 8.01
C ARG A 176 2.48 13.11 8.12
N MET A 177 3.16 12.00 7.79
CA MET A 177 2.59 10.65 7.90
C MET A 177 2.30 10.29 9.35
N ASN A 178 3.22 10.59 10.28
CA ASN A 178 3.02 10.38 11.71
C ASN A 178 1.88 11.24 12.26
N ALA A 179 1.79 12.49 11.84
CA ALA A 179 0.70 13.38 12.25
C ALA A 179 -0.67 12.84 11.78
N PHE A 180 -0.75 12.28 10.58
CA PHE A 180 -1.96 11.63 10.09
C PHE A 180 -2.25 10.33 10.86
N TYR A 181 -1.23 9.51 11.13
CA TYR A 181 -1.37 8.29 11.93
C TYR A 181 -1.89 8.59 13.34
N ASP A 182 -1.42 9.66 13.96
CA ASP A 182 -1.84 10.14 15.28
C ASP A 182 -3.25 10.76 15.29
N GLY A 183 -3.95 10.80 14.16
CA GLY A 183 -5.30 11.35 14.05
C GLY A 183 -5.38 12.87 14.08
N LYS A 184 -4.27 13.60 13.83
CA LYS A 184 -4.26 15.08 13.81
C LYS A 184 -4.93 15.67 12.57
N PHE A 185 -5.16 14.84 11.54
CA PHE A 185 -5.80 15.22 10.30
C PHE A 185 -6.85 14.18 9.91
N ASP A 186 -7.94 14.65 9.34
CA ASP A 186 -9.05 13.83 8.86
C ASP A 186 -8.76 13.20 7.49
N VAL A 187 -8.00 13.92 6.64
CA VAL A 187 -7.72 13.51 5.28
C VAL A 187 -6.21 13.52 5.00
N LEU A 188 -5.68 12.43 4.46
CA LEU A 188 -4.37 12.40 3.83
C LEU A 188 -4.55 12.55 2.31
N LEU A 189 -4.20 13.72 1.76
CA LEU A 189 -4.10 13.95 0.34
C LEU A 189 -2.71 13.56 -0.14
N ALA A 190 -2.62 12.53 -0.98
CA ALA A 190 -1.31 11.99 -1.36
C ALA A 190 -1.27 11.49 -2.80
N THR A 191 -0.05 11.36 -3.32
CA THR A 191 0.21 10.57 -4.52
C THR A 191 0.31 9.07 -4.18
N THR A 192 0.84 8.27 -5.09
CA THR A 192 0.97 6.80 -4.96
C THR A 192 1.84 6.30 -3.78
N ILE A 193 2.38 7.20 -2.95
CA ILE A 193 3.18 6.81 -1.77
C ILE A 193 2.44 5.88 -0.80
N ILE A 194 1.12 5.94 -0.77
CA ILE A 194 0.26 5.08 0.07
C ILE A 194 0.21 3.61 -0.38
N GLU A 195 0.73 3.26 -1.54
CA GLU A 195 0.84 1.86 -1.95
C GLU A 195 1.75 1.04 -1.02
N SER A 196 2.66 1.68 -0.29
CA SER A 196 3.71 1.00 0.47
C SER A 196 3.46 1.04 1.97
N GLY A 197 3.16 -0.13 2.56
CA GLY A 197 3.34 -0.41 4.00
C GLY A 197 2.52 0.39 5.00
N ILE A 198 1.60 1.26 4.58
CA ILE A 198 0.80 2.08 5.47
C ILE A 198 -0.38 1.26 6.00
N ASP A 199 -0.48 1.17 7.30
CA ASP A 199 -1.61 0.57 8.00
C ASP A 199 -2.22 1.55 8.98
N ILE A 200 -3.34 2.14 8.61
CA ILE A 200 -4.07 3.11 9.45
C ILE A 200 -5.49 2.56 9.66
N PRO A 201 -5.74 1.91 10.81
CA PRO A 201 -7.01 1.24 11.08
C PRO A 201 -8.22 2.18 11.09
N THR A 202 -8.00 3.45 11.38
CA THR A 202 -9.02 4.51 11.40
C THR A 202 -9.41 5.00 10.01
N ALA A 203 -8.59 4.73 8.98
CA ALA A 203 -8.86 5.14 7.61
C ALA A 203 -9.79 4.15 6.91
N ASN A 204 -11.05 4.52 6.73
CA ASN A 204 -12.09 3.66 6.15
C ASN A 204 -12.74 4.26 4.89
N THR A 205 -12.36 5.45 4.46
CA THR A 205 -12.76 6.02 3.17
C THR A 205 -11.54 6.26 2.29
N MET A 206 -11.59 5.76 1.06
CA MET A 206 -10.57 5.93 0.02
C MET A 206 -11.18 6.63 -1.17
N ILE A 207 -10.64 7.77 -1.57
CA ILE A 207 -10.99 8.44 -2.83
C ILE A 207 -9.76 8.36 -3.74
N ILE A 208 -9.94 7.85 -4.96
CA ILE A 208 -8.89 7.77 -5.97
C ILE A 208 -9.31 8.65 -7.14
N HIS A 209 -8.69 9.82 -7.23
CA HIS A 209 -8.93 10.77 -8.31
C HIS A 209 -8.26 10.33 -9.60
N ARG A 210 -8.95 10.51 -10.74
CA ARG A 210 -8.47 10.08 -12.06
C ARG A 210 -8.02 8.61 -12.06
N ALA A 211 -8.88 7.75 -11.54
CA ALA A 211 -8.60 6.32 -11.39
C ALA A 211 -8.27 5.62 -12.72
N ASP A 212 -8.69 6.20 -13.85
CA ASP A 212 -8.35 5.75 -15.20
C ASP A 212 -6.84 5.79 -15.50
N MET A 213 -6.06 6.58 -14.76
CA MET A 213 -4.61 6.70 -14.93
C MET A 213 -3.80 5.62 -14.20
N PHE A 214 -4.43 4.83 -13.37
CA PHE A 214 -3.76 3.78 -12.57
C PHE A 214 -3.91 2.41 -13.24
N GLY A 215 -2.93 1.53 -13.01
CA GLY A 215 -3.03 0.12 -13.36
C GLY A 215 -3.99 -0.64 -12.44
N LEU A 216 -4.50 -1.80 -12.91
CA LEU A 216 -5.45 -2.62 -12.14
C LEU A 216 -4.87 -3.09 -10.81
N ALA A 217 -3.66 -3.65 -10.82
CA ALA A 217 -2.97 -4.09 -9.62
C ALA A 217 -2.72 -2.94 -8.64
N GLN A 218 -2.37 -1.75 -9.15
CA GLN A 218 -2.15 -0.55 -8.36
C GLN A 218 -3.43 -0.10 -7.67
N LEU A 219 -4.53 0.02 -8.41
CA LEU A 219 -5.85 0.37 -7.85
C LEU A 219 -6.30 -0.62 -6.77
N TYR A 220 -6.07 -1.91 -7.00
CA TYR A 220 -6.38 -2.95 -6.02
C TYR A 220 -5.58 -2.79 -4.73
N GLN A 221 -4.28 -2.52 -4.83
CA GLN A 221 -3.41 -2.29 -3.68
C GLN A 221 -3.79 -1.01 -2.91
N ILE A 222 -4.05 0.10 -3.61
CA ILE A 222 -4.47 1.36 -3.00
C ILE A 222 -5.82 1.16 -2.30
N ARG A 223 -6.82 0.58 -2.99
CA ARG A 223 -8.13 0.27 -2.42
C ARG A 223 -8.01 -0.60 -1.15
N GLY A 224 -7.08 -1.56 -1.15
CA GLY A 224 -6.83 -2.46 -0.03
C GLY A 224 -6.20 -1.80 1.21
N ARG A 225 -5.88 -0.50 1.16
CA ARG A 225 -5.38 0.26 2.33
C ARG A 225 -6.48 0.64 3.31
N VAL A 226 -7.73 0.59 2.92
CA VAL A 226 -8.90 0.78 3.79
C VAL A 226 -9.59 -0.56 4.08
N GLY A 227 -10.49 -0.59 5.06
CA GLY A 227 -11.26 -1.78 5.42
C GLY A 227 -10.44 -2.82 6.18
N ARG A 228 -9.52 -2.40 7.01
CA ARG A 228 -8.72 -3.26 7.89
C ARG A 228 -9.29 -3.38 9.31
N ALA A 229 -10.24 -2.51 9.64
CA ALA A 229 -11.01 -2.55 10.87
C ALA A 229 -12.36 -3.24 10.67
N LYS A 230 -13.11 -3.41 11.77
CA LYS A 230 -14.50 -3.91 11.74
C LYS A 230 -15.50 -2.91 11.17
N THR A 231 -15.06 -1.67 10.91
CA THR A 231 -15.88 -0.60 10.33
C THR A 231 -15.97 -0.76 8.82
N ARG A 232 -17.18 -0.58 8.27
CA ARG A 232 -17.38 -0.64 6.81
C ARG A 232 -16.58 0.44 6.09
N ALA A 233 -15.80 0.01 5.11
CA ALA A 233 -14.99 0.90 4.28
C ALA A 233 -15.62 1.16 2.92
N TYR A 234 -15.26 2.30 2.36
CA TYR A 234 -15.73 2.80 1.07
C TYR A 234 -14.57 3.22 0.19
N ALA A 235 -14.66 2.90 -1.09
CA ALA A 235 -13.71 3.35 -2.11
C ALA A 235 -14.45 4.05 -3.25
N TYR A 236 -14.04 5.27 -3.55
CA TYR A 236 -14.57 6.08 -4.66
C TYR A 236 -13.47 6.22 -5.71
N LEU A 237 -13.67 5.59 -6.86
CA LEU A 237 -12.79 5.67 -8.01
C LEU A 237 -13.39 6.68 -8.98
N THR A 238 -12.80 7.87 -9.05
CA THR A 238 -13.36 8.94 -9.86
C THR A 238 -12.59 9.17 -11.16
N THR A 239 -13.31 9.56 -12.19
CA THR A 239 -12.76 9.97 -13.48
C THR A 239 -13.07 11.44 -13.74
N ARG A 240 -12.40 12.06 -14.70
CA ARG A 240 -12.76 13.44 -15.09
C ARG A 240 -14.17 13.49 -15.67
N PRO A 241 -14.96 14.54 -15.35
CA PRO A 241 -16.27 14.72 -15.95
C PRO A 241 -16.21 14.78 -17.47
N ARG A 242 -17.16 14.14 -18.15
CA ARG A 242 -17.30 14.10 -19.62
C ARG A 242 -16.08 13.57 -20.37
N GLN A 243 -15.16 12.88 -19.70
CA GLN A 243 -14.01 12.25 -20.35
C GLN A 243 -14.41 10.91 -20.97
N LYS A 244 -14.17 10.75 -22.27
CA LYS A 244 -14.27 9.42 -22.91
C LYS A 244 -13.08 8.58 -22.49
N LEU A 245 -13.33 7.54 -21.70
CA LEU A 245 -12.30 6.63 -21.22
C LEU A 245 -11.86 5.67 -22.34
N ALA A 246 -10.57 5.36 -22.36
CA ALA A 246 -10.06 4.27 -23.19
C ALA A 246 -10.71 2.92 -22.80
N PRO A 247 -10.96 2.00 -23.76
CA PRO A 247 -11.61 0.71 -23.46
C PRO A 247 -10.92 -0.10 -22.37
N ALA A 248 -9.59 -0.08 -22.31
CA ALA A 248 -8.80 -0.75 -21.28
C ALA A 248 -9.04 -0.15 -19.89
N ALA A 249 -9.15 1.18 -19.77
CA ALA A 249 -9.47 1.86 -18.51
C ALA A 249 -10.88 1.52 -18.04
N GLN A 250 -11.87 1.53 -18.96
CA GLN A 250 -13.24 1.12 -18.64
C GLN A 250 -13.31 -0.31 -18.11
N LYS A 251 -12.59 -1.26 -18.77
CA LYS A 251 -12.54 -2.66 -18.35
C LYS A 251 -11.97 -2.77 -16.92
N ARG A 252 -10.83 -2.11 -16.64
CA ARG A 252 -10.20 -2.13 -15.30
C ARG A 252 -11.14 -1.61 -14.22
N LEU A 253 -11.75 -0.45 -14.44
CA LEU A 253 -12.65 0.18 -13.47
C LEU A 253 -13.91 -0.68 -13.24
N ARG A 254 -14.47 -1.28 -14.29
CA ARG A 254 -15.60 -2.21 -14.17
C ARG A 254 -15.26 -3.42 -13.31
N VAL A 255 -14.09 -4.02 -13.54
CA VAL A 255 -13.60 -5.15 -12.73
C VAL A 255 -13.53 -4.77 -11.26
N LEU A 256 -12.92 -3.63 -10.93
CA LEU A 256 -12.82 -3.17 -9.54
C LEU A 256 -14.17 -2.83 -8.91
N GLY A 257 -15.10 -2.25 -9.65
CA GLY A 257 -16.45 -1.94 -9.17
C GLY A 257 -17.28 -3.21 -8.88
N SER A 258 -16.97 -4.34 -9.53
CA SER A 258 -17.66 -5.62 -9.31
C SER A 258 -16.98 -6.53 -8.27
N LEU A 259 -15.83 -6.12 -7.73
CA LEU A 259 -15.10 -6.91 -6.73
C LEU A 259 -15.69 -6.71 -5.32
N ASP A 260 -16.70 -7.47 -4.99
CA ASP A 260 -17.30 -7.49 -3.65
C ASP A 260 -16.58 -8.45 -2.68
N SER A 261 -15.71 -9.34 -3.18
CA SER A 261 -15.00 -10.33 -2.36
C SER A 261 -13.59 -9.90 -1.98
N LEU A 262 -13.22 -10.18 -0.73
CA LEU A 262 -11.83 -10.15 -0.26
C LEU A 262 -11.07 -11.33 -0.89
N GLY A 263 -9.82 -11.11 -1.32
CA GLY A 263 -8.99 -12.17 -1.88
C GLY A 263 -8.98 -12.27 -3.43
N ALA A 264 -9.62 -11.35 -4.13
CA ALA A 264 -9.67 -11.33 -5.61
C ALA A 264 -8.32 -11.02 -6.31
N GLY A 265 -7.20 -10.91 -5.56
CA GLY A 265 -5.88 -10.59 -6.12
C GLY A 265 -5.42 -11.56 -7.20
N PHE A 266 -5.74 -12.84 -7.07
CA PHE A 266 -5.41 -13.87 -8.07
C PHE A 266 -6.23 -13.68 -9.36
N THR A 267 -7.52 -13.40 -9.24
CA THR A 267 -8.40 -13.11 -10.38
C THR A 267 -7.94 -11.86 -11.14
N ILE A 268 -7.43 -10.86 -10.42
CA ILE A 268 -6.87 -9.65 -11.01
C ILE A 268 -5.60 -9.96 -11.79
N ALA A 269 -4.68 -10.74 -11.22
CA ALA A 269 -3.44 -11.13 -11.89
C ALA A 269 -3.70 -11.94 -13.19
N SER A 270 -4.75 -12.75 -13.22
CA SER A 270 -5.15 -13.51 -14.42
C SER A 270 -5.84 -12.66 -15.50
N GLN A 271 -6.33 -11.47 -15.16
CA GLN A 271 -6.97 -10.55 -16.11
C GLN A 271 -6.04 -9.47 -16.67
N ASP A 272 -4.86 -9.29 -16.05
CA ASP A 272 -3.78 -8.41 -16.55
C ASP A 272 -2.88 -9.15 -17.59
N LEU A 273 -3.11 -10.45 -17.82
CA LEU A 273 -2.52 -11.25 -18.88
C LEU A 273 -3.32 -11.08 -20.19
#